data_e970893c9902bd58665ac654e0aa72e8
#
_entry.id   e970893c9902bd58665ac654e0aa72e8
#
_cell.length_a   1.000
_cell.length_b   1.000
_cell.length_c   1.000
_cell.angle_alpha   90.00
_cell.angle_beta   90.00
_cell.angle_gamma   90.00
#
_symmetry.space_group_name_H-M   'P 1'
#
loop_
_entity.id
_entity.type
_entity.pdbx_description
1 polymer ?
#
loop_
_entity_poly.entity_id
_entity_poly.type
_entity_poly.pdbx_seq_one_letter_code
_entity_poly.pdbx_strand_id
1 'polypeptide(L)'
;MDFLQNKYFLIALTFCFYLAAQFLQRRTGIKLLNPILIAIAAMISFLLLCDIDYDTYKQGGDYIDFWLKPAVVALGVPLYKQLSTIKRQLLPLLLSELAGCVAGIVSVVLLAEIFGATREVVISLAPKAVTTPIAMEISSAMGGIAPLTAAVVVATGIFGGMTGFRIVRMSHIHSPIAEGLSIGTAAHAVGTSAAMERSERYGAFSSIGLTLNGLFTALLAPMILELLGYSV
;
A
#
# COMPACT_ATOMS: atom_id res chain seq x y z
N MET A 1 -0.43 -11.33 -33.76
CA MET A 1 0.13 -10.66 -32.53
C MET A 1 -0.71 -9.46 -32.06
N ASP A 2 -1.41 -8.79 -32.97
CA ASP A 2 -2.20 -7.58 -32.62
C ASP A 2 -3.31 -7.79 -31.59
N PHE A 3 -3.88 -8.98 -31.49
CA PHE A 3 -4.93 -9.27 -30.50
C PHE A 3 -4.40 -9.31 -29.06
N LEU A 4 -3.22 -9.91 -28.83
CA LEU A 4 -2.60 -10.02 -27.49
C LEU A 4 -2.11 -8.66 -26.97
N GLN A 5 -1.82 -7.71 -27.86
CA GLN A 5 -1.40 -6.35 -27.54
C GLN A 5 -2.59 -5.37 -27.42
N ASN A 6 -3.82 -5.87 -27.64
CA ASN A 6 -5.00 -5.03 -27.54
C ASN A 6 -5.27 -4.65 -26.07
N LYS A 7 -5.36 -3.35 -25.80
CA LYS A 7 -5.59 -2.82 -24.45
C LYS A 7 -6.82 -3.39 -23.75
N TYR A 8 -7.92 -3.62 -24.48
CA TYR A 8 -9.15 -4.19 -23.91
C TYR A 8 -8.97 -5.66 -23.52
N PHE A 9 -8.21 -6.41 -24.33
CA PHE A 9 -7.83 -7.77 -23.98
C PHE A 9 -6.98 -7.82 -22.71
N LEU A 10 -5.98 -6.94 -22.59
CA LEU A 10 -5.08 -6.87 -21.42
C LEU A 10 -5.83 -6.46 -20.15
N ILE A 11 -6.81 -5.53 -20.25
CA ILE A 11 -7.72 -5.20 -19.15
C ILE A 11 -8.52 -6.44 -18.72
N ALA A 12 -9.17 -7.10 -19.67
CA ALA A 12 -9.98 -8.29 -19.39
C ALA A 12 -9.12 -9.41 -18.77
N LEU A 13 -7.90 -9.60 -19.26
CA LEU A 13 -6.96 -10.58 -18.74
C LEU A 13 -6.55 -10.27 -17.29
N THR A 14 -6.35 -8.99 -16.95
CA THR A 14 -6.06 -8.55 -15.58
C THR A 14 -7.18 -8.97 -14.62
N PHE A 15 -8.44 -8.71 -14.99
CA PHE A 15 -9.58 -9.16 -14.19
C PHE A 15 -9.70 -10.69 -14.13
N CYS A 16 -9.45 -11.39 -15.23
CA CYS A 16 -9.46 -12.85 -15.26
C CYS A 16 -8.42 -13.45 -14.31
N PHE A 17 -7.20 -12.95 -14.32
CA PHE A 17 -6.15 -13.42 -13.41
C PHE A 17 -6.51 -13.13 -11.94
N TYR A 18 -7.05 -11.96 -11.66
CA TYR A 18 -7.48 -11.62 -10.29
C TYR A 18 -8.62 -12.52 -9.81
N LEU A 19 -9.65 -12.74 -10.63
CA LEU A 19 -10.79 -13.60 -10.29
C LEU A 19 -10.35 -15.08 -10.15
N ALA A 20 -9.48 -15.56 -11.03
CA ALA A 20 -8.91 -16.90 -10.93
C ALA A 20 -8.10 -17.08 -9.65
N ALA A 21 -7.26 -16.09 -9.30
CA ALA A 21 -6.49 -16.07 -8.06
C ALA A 21 -7.40 -16.05 -6.82
N GLN A 22 -8.46 -15.24 -6.84
CA GLN A 22 -9.46 -15.20 -5.77
C GLN A 22 -10.20 -16.53 -5.61
N PHE A 23 -10.58 -17.15 -6.73
CA PHE A 23 -11.21 -18.47 -6.71
C PHE A 23 -10.27 -19.54 -6.12
N LEU A 24 -8.99 -19.52 -6.54
CA LEU A 24 -7.96 -20.42 -6.03
C LEU A 24 -7.77 -20.25 -4.51
N GLN A 25 -7.66 -19.01 -4.03
CA GLN A 25 -7.53 -18.74 -2.59
C GLN A 25 -8.75 -19.23 -1.80
N ARG A 26 -9.97 -18.97 -2.31
CA ARG A 26 -11.21 -19.42 -1.65
C ARG A 26 -11.30 -20.95 -1.58
N ARG A 27 -10.86 -21.65 -2.62
CA ARG A 27 -10.86 -23.12 -2.66
C ARG A 27 -9.82 -23.75 -1.76
N THR A 28 -8.62 -23.18 -1.70
CA THR A 28 -7.50 -23.73 -0.92
C THR A 28 -7.51 -23.30 0.53
N GLY A 29 -8.12 -22.15 0.85
CA GLY A 29 -8.08 -21.55 2.18
C GLY A 29 -6.70 -21.05 2.62
N ILE A 30 -5.70 -21.14 1.73
CA ILE A 30 -4.32 -20.76 2.02
C ILE A 30 -4.19 -19.24 1.93
N LYS A 31 -4.00 -18.57 3.07
CA LYS A 31 -3.85 -17.11 3.14
C LYS A 31 -2.62 -16.57 2.39
N LEU A 32 -1.59 -17.40 2.23
CA LEU A 32 -0.38 -17.05 1.48
C LEU A 32 -0.65 -16.86 -0.02
N LEU A 33 -1.68 -17.51 -0.55
CA LEU A 33 -2.14 -17.32 -1.94
C LEU A 33 -2.96 -16.02 -2.05
N ASN A 34 -2.32 -14.89 -1.74
CA ASN A 34 -2.97 -13.58 -1.87
C ASN A 34 -3.35 -13.32 -3.34
N PRO A 35 -4.63 -13.00 -3.66
CA PRO A 35 -5.09 -12.85 -5.04
C PRO A 35 -4.35 -11.76 -5.80
N ILE A 36 -3.95 -10.67 -5.12
CA ILE A 36 -3.21 -9.57 -5.74
C ILE A 36 -1.81 -10.07 -6.14
N LEU A 37 -1.12 -10.77 -5.23
CA LEU A 37 0.22 -11.31 -5.52
C LEU A 37 0.20 -12.28 -6.70
N ILE A 38 -0.76 -13.21 -6.71
CA ILE A 38 -0.90 -14.20 -7.79
C ILE A 38 -1.25 -13.51 -9.11
N ALA A 39 -2.17 -12.55 -9.09
CA ALA A 39 -2.56 -11.83 -10.31
C ALA A 39 -1.39 -11.02 -10.88
N ILE A 40 -0.60 -10.36 -10.04
CA ILE A 40 0.62 -9.64 -10.47
C ILE A 40 1.63 -10.61 -11.07
N ALA A 41 1.94 -11.71 -10.37
CA ALA A 41 2.88 -12.72 -10.87
C ALA A 41 2.43 -13.35 -12.18
N ALA A 42 1.14 -13.67 -12.31
CA ALA A 42 0.57 -14.23 -13.55
C ALA A 42 0.64 -13.22 -14.70
N MET A 43 0.34 -11.94 -14.45
CA MET A 43 0.42 -10.90 -15.48
C MET A 43 1.85 -10.65 -15.92
N ILE A 44 2.80 -10.53 -14.99
CA ILE A 44 4.23 -10.38 -15.31
C ILE A 44 4.70 -11.58 -16.16
N SER A 45 4.37 -12.80 -15.74
CA SER A 45 4.74 -14.01 -16.47
C SER A 45 4.15 -14.03 -17.89
N PHE A 46 2.89 -13.63 -18.04
CA PHE A 46 2.22 -13.54 -19.33
C PHE A 46 2.90 -12.53 -20.27
N LEU A 47 3.19 -11.32 -19.78
CA LEU A 47 3.85 -10.27 -20.55
C LEU A 47 5.23 -10.71 -21.01
N LEU A 48 6.02 -11.34 -20.13
CA LEU A 48 7.35 -11.86 -20.47
C LEU A 48 7.31 -13.02 -21.47
N LEU A 49 6.37 -13.96 -21.31
CA LEU A 49 6.23 -15.11 -22.22
C LEU A 49 5.73 -14.72 -23.61
N CYS A 50 4.91 -13.67 -23.70
CA CYS A 50 4.36 -13.19 -24.96
C CYS A 50 5.18 -12.05 -25.58
N ASP A 51 6.31 -11.68 -24.97
CA ASP A 51 7.18 -10.57 -25.38
C ASP A 51 6.39 -9.26 -25.60
N ILE A 52 5.51 -8.96 -24.64
CA ILE A 52 4.70 -7.75 -24.64
C ILE A 52 5.36 -6.72 -23.74
N ASP A 53 5.65 -5.55 -24.30
CA ASP A 53 6.26 -4.45 -23.57
C ASP A 53 5.29 -3.87 -22.52
N TYR A 54 5.86 -3.43 -21.38
CA TYR A 54 5.11 -2.83 -20.28
C TYR A 54 4.29 -1.61 -20.70
N ASP A 55 4.82 -0.78 -21.61
CA ASP A 55 4.12 0.42 -22.09
C ASP A 55 2.84 0.06 -22.87
N THR A 56 2.83 -1.07 -23.56
CA THR A 56 1.63 -1.62 -24.21
C THR A 56 0.58 -2.04 -23.17
N TYR A 57 1.01 -2.73 -22.10
CA TYR A 57 0.12 -3.10 -21.00
C TYR A 57 -0.43 -1.87 -20.27
N LYS A 58 0.42 -0.87 -20.03
CA LYS A 58 0.08 0.36 -19.34
C LYS A 58 -1.06 1.12 -20.01
N GLN A 59 -1.15 1.15 -21.33
CA GLN A 59 -2.26 1.77 -22.06
C GLN A 59 -3.64 1.21 -21.65
N GLY A 60 -3.68 -0.08 -21.31
CA GLY A 60 -4.87 -0.71 -20.73
C GLY A 60 -4.98 -0.48 -19.22
N GLY A 61 -3.86 -0.59 -18.51
CA GLY A 61 -3.77 -0.40 -17.06
C GLY A 61 -4.23 0.98 -16.60
N ASP A 62 -3.98 2.02 -17.37
CA ASP A 62 -4.39 3.40 -17.07
C ASP A 62 -5.93 3.55 -16.94
N TYR A 63 -6.73 2.73 -17.63
CA TYR A 63 -8.18 2.71 -17.44
C TYR A 63 -8.58 2.13 -16.07
N ILE A 64 -7.81 1.19 -15.56
CA ILE A 64 -8.03 0.63 -14.21
C ILE A 64 -7.57 1.65 -13.17
N ASP A 65 -6.40 2.25 -13.37
CA ASP A 65 -5.82 3.28 -12.48
C ASP A 65 -6.74 4.50 -12.35
N PHE A 66 -7.44 4.89 -13.39
CA PHE A 66 -8.43 5.97 -13.34
C PHE A 66 -9.44 5.79 -12.19
N TRP A 67 -9.87 4.54 -11.91
CA TRP A 67 -10.82 4.25 -10.84
C TRP A 67 -10.21 4.30 -9.44
N LEU A 68 -8.89 4.37 -9.32
CA LEU A 68 -8.21 4.47 -8.03
C LEU A 68 -8.62 5.75 -7.28
N LYS A 69 -8.69 6.88 -7.98
CA LYS A 69 -9.07 8.17 -7.38
C LYS A 69 -10.50 8.14 -6.80
N PRO A 70 -11.55 7.74 -7.56
CA PRO A 70 -12.89 7.55 -7.00
C PRO A 70 -12.94 6.54 -5.85
N ALA A 71 -12.20 5.44 -5.94
CA ALA A 71 -12.14 4.44 -4.87
C ALA A 71 -11.58 5.02 -3.56
N VAL A 72 -10.51 5.82 -3.65
CA VAL A 72 -9.94 6.52 -2.47
C VAL A 72 -10.95 7.50 -1.88
N VAL A 73 -11.69 8.26 -2.69
CA VAL A 73 -12.74 9.17 -2.22
C VAL A 73 -13.86 8.39 -1.51
N ALA A 74 -14.23 7.21 -2.01
CA ALA A 74 -15.24 6.35 -1.40
C ALA A 74 -14.87 5.88 0.02
N LEU A 75 -13.57 5.81 0.37
CA LEU A 75 -13.10 5.55 1.72
C LEU A 75 -13.53 6.65 2.73
N GLY A 76 -13.91 7.82 2.26
CA GLY A 76 -14.50 8.87 3.09
C GLY A 76 -15.85 8.51 3.71
N VAL A 77 -16.61 7.58 3.13
CA VAL A 77 -17.93 7.16 3.65
C VAL A 77 -17.83 6.48 5.02
N PRO A 78 -17.02 5.44 5.23
CA PRO A 78 -16.77 4.87 6.57
C PRO A 78 -16.22 5.89 7.56
N LEU A 79 -15.34 6.79 7.11
CA LEU A 79 -14.81 7.89 7.90
C LEU A 79 -15.91 8.80 8.44
N TYR A 80 -16.80 9.25 7.57
CA TYR A 80 -17.95 10.10 7.95
C TYR A 80 -18.84 9.43 8.98
N LYS A 81 -19.13 8.14 8.83
CA LYS A 81 -19.93 7.35 9.78
C LYS A 81 -19.30 7.28 11.18
N GLN A 82 -17.99 7.42 11.31
CA GLN A 82 -17.25 7.39 12.59
C GLN A 82 -16.80 8.78 13.07
N LEU A 83 -17.29 9.87 12.45
CA LEU A 83 -16.82 11.23 12.70
C LEU A 83 -16.93 11.67 14.18
N SER A 84 -17.99 11.26 14.89
CA SER A 84 -18.15 11.58 16.31
C SER A 84 -17.09 10.93 17.19
N THR A 85 -16.71 9.67 16.88
CA THR A 85 -15.64 8.95 17.59
C THR A 85 -14.28 9.56 17.28
N ILE A 86 -14.04 9.91 16.01
CA ILE A 86 -12.83 10.56 15.55
C ILE A 86 -12.60 11.89 16.28
N LYS A 87 -13.64 12.75 16.33
CA LYS A 87 -13.55 14.05 17.00
C LYS A 87 -13.23 13.92 18.50
N ARG A 88 -13.74 12.90 19.18
CA ARG A 88 -13.45 12.65 20.60
C ARG A 88 -12.02 12.18 20.86
N GLN A 89 -11.38 11.56 19.87
CA GLN A 89 -10.05 10.96 19.98
C GLN A 89 -9.04 11.60 19.03
N LEU A 90 -9.30 12.81 18.56
CA LEU A 90 -8.50 13.46 17.53
C LEU A 90 -7.02 13.58 17.94
N LEU A 91 -6.75 14.06 19.14
CA LEU A 91 -5.38 14.24 19.60
C LEU A 91 -4.60 12.93 19.76
N PRO A 92 -5.13 11.88 20.45
CA PRO A 92 -4.50 10.57 20.45
C PRO A 92 -4.27 9.97 19.04
N LEU A 93 -5.23 10.12 18.13
CA LEU A 93 -5.11 9.65 16.75
C LEU A 93 -3.97 10.35 16.01
N LEU A 94 -3.91 11.69 16.09
CA LEU A 94 -2.84 12.46 15.43
C LEU A 94 -1.46 12.13 16.00
N LEU A 95 -1.33 12.05 17.33
CA LEU A 95 -0.04 11.73 17.96
C LEU A 95 0.42 10.32 17.67
N SER A 96 -0.48 9.34 17.68
CA SER A 96 -0.12 7.95 17.36
C SER A 96 0.26 7.79 15.88
N GLU A 97 -0.44 8.47 14.97
CA GLU A 97 -0.10 8.46 13.55
C GLU A 97 1.23 9.14 13.27
N LEU A 98 1.48 10.29 13.90
CA LEU A 98 2.76 10.98 13.79
C LEU A 98 3.91 10.08 14.25
N ALA A 99 3.76 9.47 15.43
CA ALA A 99 4.74 8.53 15.96
C ALA A 99 4.93 7.30 15.06
N GLY A 100 3.83 6.74 14.55
CA GLY A 100 3.86 5.61 13.61
C GLY A 100 4.54 5.94 12.28
N CYS A 101 4.26 7.11 11.72
CA CYS A 101 4.89 7.62 10.50
C CYS A 101 6.41 7.75 10.69
N VAL A 102 6.84 8.49 11.73
CA VAL A 102 8.28 8.70 12.02
C VAL A 102 8.97 7.37 12.27
N ALA A 103 8.40 6.51 13.12
CA ALA A 103 8.97 5.19 13.40
C ALA A 103 9.05 4.31 12.13
N GLY A 104 8.05 4.37 11.27
CA GLY A 104 8.02 3.63 9.99
C GLY A 104 9.11 4.07 9.03
N ILE A 105 9.34 5.38 8.87
CA ILE A 105 10.39 5.93 8.02
C ILE A 105 11.77 5.64 8.61
N VAL A 106 12.00 6.02 9.86
CA VAL A 106 13.32 5.87 10.51
C VAL A 106 13.73 4.40 10.58
N SER A 107 12.82 3.49 10.96
CA SER A 107 13.15 2.07 11.07
C SER A 107 13.55 1.45 9.73
N VAL A 108 12.87 1.81 8.63
CA VAL A 108 13.22 1.25 7.33
C VAL A 108 14.52 1.82 6.80
N VAL A 109 14.80 3.11 7.01
CA VAL A 109 16.05 3.74 6.63
C VAL A 109 17.20 3.07 7.35
N LEU A 110 17.14 2.98 8.68
CA LEU A 110 18.19 2.35 9.49
C LEU A 110 18.41 0.87 9.13
N LEU A 111 17.33 0.11 8.89
CA LEU A 111 17.47 -1.29 8.46
C LEU A 111 18.12 -1.38 7.08
N ALA A 112 17.74 -0.54 6.13
CA ALA A 112 18.33 -0.54 4.80
C ALA A 112 19.83 -0.20 4.85
N GLU A 113 20.22 0.76 5.69
CA GLU A 113 21.64 1.10 5.94
C GLU A 113 22.43 -0.09 6.53
N ILE A 114 21.88 -0.74 7.56
CA ILE A 114 22.50 -1.91 8.18
C ILE A 114 22.75 -3.03 7.15
N PHE A 115 21.84 -3.20 6.19
CA PHE A 115 21.99 -4.17 5.10
C PHE A 115 22.84 -3.66 3.93
N GLY A 116 23.44 -2.47 4.02
CA GLY A 116 24.33 -1.93 2.99
C GLY A 116 23.63 -1.47 1.71
N ALA A 117 22.36 -1.07 1.81
CA ALA A 117 21.62 -0.56 0.67
C ALA A 117 22.22 0.75 0.14
N THR A 118 22.19 0.94 -1.18
CA THR A 118 22.62 2.21 -1.77
C THR A 118 21.67 3.33 -1.40
N ARG A 119 22.15 4.55 -1.52
CA ARG A 119 21.38 5.76 -1.23
C ARG A 119 20.00 5.76 -1.92
N GLU A 120 19.98 5.47 -3.23
CA GLU A 120 18.76 5.47 -4.04
C GLU A 120 17.77 4.42 -3.53
N VAL A 121 18.27 3.27 -3.08
CA VAL A 121 17.45 2.20 -2.51
C VAL A 121 16.86 2.64 -1.16
N VAL A 122 17.65 3.24 -0.28
CA VAL A 122 17.17 3.75 1.02
C VAL A 122 16.05 4.77 0.82
N ILE A 123 16.24 5.75 -0.08
CA ILE A 123 15.24 6.76 -0.41
C ILE A 123 13.96 6.10 -0.97
N SER A 124 14.13 5.09 -1.82
CA SER A 124 13.00 4.37 -2.42
C SER A 124 12.17 3.58 -1.39
N LEU A 125 12.80 3.10 -0.33
CA LEU A 125 12.16 2.33 0.74
C LEU A 125 11.46 3.21 1.78
N ALA A 126 11.92 4.43 1.99
CA ALA A 126 11.45 5.32 3.05
C ALA A 126 9.92 5.52 3.05
N PRO A 127 9.25 5.84 1.92
CA PRO A 127 7.83 6.07 1.87
C PRO A 127 6.98 4.79 1.68
N LYS A 128 7.50 3.59 1.99
CA LYS A 128 6.85 2.29 1.69
C LYS A 128 5.45 2.09 2.28
N ALA A 129 5.10 2.82 3.33
CA ALA A 129 3.86 2.60 4.10
C ALA A 129 2.68 3.47 3.64
N VAL A 130 2.83 4.22 2.55
CA VAL A 130 1.76 5.04 1.96
C VAL A 130 1.29 4.48 0.62
N THR A 131 0.31 5.13 -0.03
CA THR A 131 -0.17 4.68 -1.34
C THR A 131 0.91 4.83 -2.41
N THR A 132 0.89 3.94 -3.39
CA THR A 132 1.90 3.89 -4.47
C THR A 132 2.13 5.26 -5.13
N PRO A 133 1.10 6.04 -5.53
CA PRO A 133 1.32 7.34 -6.14
C PRO A 133 2.06 8.33 -5.22
N ILE A 134 1.67 8.41 -3.94
CA ILE A 134 2.33 9.30 -2.97
C ILE A 134 3.78 8.87 -2.74
N ALA A 135 4.01 7.57 -2.57
CA ALA A 135 5.35 7.03 -2.34
C ALA A 135 6.29 7.28 -3.54
N MET A 136 5.81 7.05 -4.75
CA MET A 136 6.59 7.28 -5.97
C MET A 136 6.96 8.75 -6.15
N GLU A 137 6.04 9.66 -5.87
CA GLU A 137 6.29 11.10 -5.96
C GLU A 137 7.36 11.55 -4.98
N ILE A 138 7.23 11.15 -3.70
CA ILE A 138 8.24 11.44 -2.67
C ILE A 138 9.60 10.86 -3.06
N SER A 139 9.63 9.61 -3.47
CA SER A 139 10.86 8.92 -3.87
C SER A 139 11.54 9.61 -5.06
N SER A 140 10.78 9.94 -6.11
CA SER A 140 11.30 10.62 -7.29
C SER A 140 11.85 12.00 -6.95
N ALA A 141 11.15 12.77 -6.12
CA ALA A 141 11.58 14.10 -5.70
C ALA A 141 12.89 14.10 -4.90
N MET A 142 13.18 12.98 -4.18
CA MET A 142 14.39 12.83 -3.37
C MET A 142 15.52 12.07 -4.09
N GLY A 143 15.36 11.70 -5.36
CA GLY A 143 16.33 10.96 -6.15
C GLY A 143 16.33 9.45 -5.95
N GLY A 144 15.23 8.89 -5.51
CA GLY A 144 15.01 7.44 -5.43
C GLY A 144 14.52 6.82 -6.74
N ILE A 145 14.35 5.52 -6.75
CA ILE A 145 13.95 4.71 -7.90
C ILE A 145 12.43 4.43 -7.82
N ALA A 146 11.61 5.22 -8.52
CA ALA A 146 10.15 5.14 -8.44
C ALA A 146 9.57 3.72 -8.73
N PRO A 147 10.02 2.95 -9.73
CA PRO A 147 9.57 1.58 -9.92
C PRO A 147 9.88 0.65 -8.75
N LEU A 148 11.03 0.81 -8.11
CA LEU A 148 11.39 0.06 -6.89
C LEU A 148 10.45 0.43 -5.74
N THR A 149 10.18 1.72 -5.56
CA THR A 149 9.25 2.23 -4.56
C THR A 149 7.86 1.61 -4.74
N ALA A 150 7.34 1.58 -5.99
CA ALA A 150 6.06 0.97 -6.29
C ALA A 150 6.02 -0.52 -5.90
N ALA A 151 7.05 -1.28 -6.27
CA ALA A 151 7.15 -2.70 -5.94
C ALA A 151 7.18 -2.93 -4.42
N VAL A 152 7.95 -2.13 -3.68
CA VAL A 152 8.05 -2.24 -2.21
C VAL A 152 6.76 -1.84 -1.52
N VAL A 153 6.06 -0.80 -1.98
CA VAL A 153 4.74 -0.42 -1.48
C VAL A 153 3.76 -1.58 -1.63
N VAL A 154 3.68 -2.18 -2.83
CA VAL A 154 2.80 -3.33 -3.08
C VAL A 154 3.14 -4.50 -2.14
N ALA A 155 4.43 -4.85 -2.02
CA ALA A 155 4.88 -5.91 -1.13
C ALA A 155 4.52 -5.62 0.35
N THR A 156 4.73 -4.37 0.80
CA THR A 156 4.38 -3.92 2.16
C THR A 156 2.87 -4.05 2.41
N GLY A 157 2.05 -3.63 1.46
CA GLY A 157 0.60 -3.73 1.56
C GLY A 157 0.10 -5.17 1.62
N ILE A 158 0.61 -6.05 0.78
CA ILE A 158 0.26 -7.47 0.77
C ILE A 158 0.67 -8.12 2.08
N PHE A 159 1.92 -7.93 2.52
CA PHE A 159 2.42 -8.49 3.77
C PHE A 159 1.62 -7.98 4.97
N GLY A 160 1.39 -6.66 5.06
CA GLY A 160 0.63 -6.05 6.14
C GLY A 160 -0.84 -6.46 6.15
N GLY A 161 -1.49 -6.57 4.99
CA GLY A 161 -2.87 -7.06 4.87
C GLY A 161 -3.02 -8.51 5.33
N MET A 162 -2.02 -9.35 5.08
CA MET A 162 -2.03 -10.77 5.47
C MET A 162 -1.69 -10.98 6.95
N THR A 163 -0.68 -10.30 7.45
CA THR A 163 -0.06 -10.59 8.77
C THR A 163 -0.36 -9.53 9.82
N GLY A 164 -0.68 -8.31 9.43
CA GLY A 164 -0.74 -7.14 10.29
C GLY A 164 -1.65 -7.32 11.49
N PHE A 165 -2.88 -7.79 11.30
CA PHE A 165 -3.79 -8.05 12.41
C PHE A 165 -3.26 -9.12 13.38
N ARG A 166 -2.52 -10.11 12.90
CA ARG A 166 -1.91 -11.12 13.76
C ARG A 166 -0.79 -10.51 14.60
N ILE A 167 0.05 -9.70 13.97
CA ILE A 167 1.16 -9.01 14.65
C ILE A 167 0.63 -8.06 15.73
N VAL A 168 -0.34 -7.21 15.40
CA VAL A 168 -0.95 -6.26 16.36
C VAL A 168 -1.56 -7.00 17.55
N ARG A 169 -2.23 -8.12 17.33
CA ARG A 169 -2.80 -8.94 18.42
C ARG A 169 -1.75 -9.64 19.27
N MET A 170 -0.63 -10.07 18.69
CA MET A 170 0.50 -10.60 19.44
C MET A 170 1.09 -9.55 20.41
N SER A 171 0.91 -8.28 20.12
CA SER A 171 1.29 -7.17 21.01
C SER A 171 0.20 -6.84 22.05
N HIS A 172 -0.77 -7.74 22.26
CA HIS A 172 -1.88 -7.60 23.21
C HIS A 172 -2.79 -6.39 22.97
N ILE A 173 -2.82 -5.87 21.75
CA ILE A 173 -3.71 -4.77 21.33
C ILE A 173 -4.99 -5.41 20.79
N HIS A 174 -6.13 -5.12 21.45
CA HIS A 174 -7.43 -5.69 21.09
C HIS A 174 -8.50 -4.62 20.80
N SER A 175 -8.09 -3.35 20.73
CA SER A 175 -9.00 -2.26 20.40
C SER A 175 -9.20 -2.18 18.88
N PRO A 176 -10.45 -2.24 18.37
CA PRO A 176 -10.73 -2.08 16.94
C PRO A 176 -10.21 -0.75 16.37
N ILE A 177 -10.14 0.29 17.21
CA ILE A 177 -9.59 1.60 16.84
C ILE A 177 -8.09 1.47 16.60
N ALA A 178 -7.36 0.96 17.60
CA ALA A 178 -5.90 0.83 17.50
C ALA A 178 -5.48 -0.20 16.45
N GLU A 179 -6.15 -1.37 16.38
CA GLU A 179 -5.88 -2.37 15.34
C GLU A 179 -6.12 -1.78 13.95
N GLY A 180 -7.28 -1.15 13.72
CA GLY A 180 -7.61 -0.55 12.42
C GLY A 180 -6.61 0.53 12.03
N LEU A 181 -6.34 1.49 12.94
CA LEU A 181 -5.39 2.57 12.72
C LEU A 181 -4.01 2.02 12.32
N SER A 182 -3.45 1.10 13.12
CA SER A 182 -2.14 0.48 12.85
C SER A 182 -2.06 -0.20 11.48
N ILE A 183 -3.14 -0.86 11.05
CA ILE A 183 -3.18 -1.50 9.74
C ILE A 183 -3.16 -0.47 8.61
N GLY A 184 -3.94 0.61 8.74
CA GLY A 184 -3.95 1.69 7.76
C GLY A 184 -2.59 2.37 7.62
N THR A 185 -1.94 2.65 8.76
CA THR A 185 -0.62 3.26 8.86
C THR A 185 0.47 2.38 8.24
N ALA A 186 0.47 1.08 8.54
CA ALA A 186 1.55 0.19 8.14
C ALA A 186 1.37 -0.43 6.74
N ALA A 187 0.12 -0.61 6.29
CA ALA A 187 -0.21 -1.38 5.08
C ALA A 187 -1.14 -0.65 4.10
N HIS A 188 -1.28 0.64 4.27
CA HIS A 188 -1.99 1.56 3.36
C HIS A 188 -3.33 1.01 2.83
N ALA A 189 -3.64 1.20 1.53
CA ALA A 189 -4.92 0.82 0.93
C ALA A 189 -5.19 -0.70 0.98
N VAL A 190 -4.18 -1.54 0.79
CA VAL A 190 -4.34 -3.01 0.83
C VAL A 190 -4.69 -3.48 2.24
N GLY A 191 -4.02 -2.94 3.27
CA GLY A 191 -4.36 -3.18 4.66
C GLY A 191 -5.75 -2.67 5.02
N THR A 192 -6.13 -1.50 4.50
CA THR A 192 -7.47 -0.91 4.71
C THR A 192 -8.57 -1.79 4.10
N SER A 193 -8.35 -2.36 2.92
CA SER A 193 -9.30 -3.32 2.33
C SER A 193 -9.48 -4.56 3.23
N ALA A 194 -8.38 -5.12 3.74
CA ALA A 194 -8.45 -6.23 4.68
C ALA A 194 -9.13 -5.86 6.02
N ALA A 195 -8.99 -4.60 6.46
CA ALA A 195 -9.67 -4.09 7.64
C ALA A 195 -11.19 -3.94 7.40
N MET A 196 -11.60 -3.48 6.22
CA MET A 196 -13.02 -3.36 5.84
C MET A 196 -13.72 -4.72 5.78
N GLU A 197 -13.04 -5.77 5.32
CA GLU A 197 -13.58 -7.12 5.31
C GLU A 197 -13.91 -7.64 6.73
N ARG A 198 -13.25 -7.11 7.76
CA ARG A 198 -13.54 -7.47 9.16
C ARG A 198 -14.77 -6.75 9.70
N SER A 199 -14.82 -5.43 9.60
CA SER A 199 -16.00 -4.63 9.90
C SER A 199 -15.82 -3.17 9.46
N GLU A 200 -16.93 -2.43 9.32
CA GLU A 200 -16.92 -0.99 9.04
C GLU A 200 -16.06 -0.20 10.03
N ARG A 201 -16.03 -0.61 11.31
CA ARG A 201 -15.27 0.08 12.35
C ARG A 201 -13.76 -0.06 12.12
N TYR A 202 -13.28 -1.27 11.85
CA TYR A 202 -11.87 -1.49 11.50
C TYR A 202 -11.49 -0.72 10.22
N GLY A 203 -12.33 -0.79 9.19
CA GLY A 203 -12.14 -0.08 7.94
C GLY A 203 -12.08 1.44 8.10
N ALA A 204 -12.98 2.02 8.91
CA ALA A 204 -13.01 3.46 9.16
C ALA A 204 -11.71 3.95 9.83
N PHE A 205 -11.24 3.29 10.90
CA PHE A 205 -10.00 3.67 11.54
C PHE A 205 -8.76 3.37 10.69
N SER A 206 -8.78 2.32 9.90
CA SER A 206 -7.74 2.05 8.91
C SER A 206 -7.69 3.12 7.82
N SER A 207 -8.84 3.63 7.38
CA SER A 207 -8.91 4.76 6.42
C SER A 207 -8.33 6.04 7.01
N ILE A 208 -8.50 6.28 8.31
CA ILE A 208 -7.86 7.41 9.01
C ILE A 208 -6.34 7.22 9.01
N GLY A 209 -5.86 6.04 9.43
CA GLY A 209 -4.43 5.72 9.44
C GLY A 209 -3.81 5.91 8.06
N LEU A 210 -4.41 5.33 7.02
CA LEU A 210 -4.00 5.52 5.64
C LEU A 210 -3.88 6.99 5.23
N THR A 211 -4.92 7.79 5.54
CA THR A 211 -4.99 9.20 5.11
C THR A 211 -3.99 10.07 5.86
N LEU A 212 -3.95 9.94 7.19
CA LEU A 212 -3.02 10.72 8.02
C LEU A 212 -1.56 10.32 7.77
N ASN A 213 -1.29 9.02 7.65
CA ASN A 213 0.05 8.55 7.33
C ASN A 213 0.51 9.05 5.96
N GLY A 214 -0.38 9.07 4.95
CA GLY A 214 -0.10 9.67 3.65
C GLY A 214 0.31 11.13 3.75
N LEU A 215 -0.47 11.92 4.50
CA LEU A 215 -0.18 13.34 4.73
C LEU A 215 1.14 13.54 5.50
N PHE A 216 1.32 12.84 6.62
CA PHE A 216 2.53 12.98 7.44
C PHE A 216 3.77 12.50 6.68
N THR A 217 3.70 11.40 5.96
CA THR A 217 4.84 10.92 5.16
C THR A 217 5.21 11.91 4.06
N ALA A 218 4.23 12.51 3.37
CA ALA A 218 4.50 13.52 2.35
C ALA A 218 5.22 14.76 2.91
N LEU A 219 4.90 15.16 4.14
CA LEU A 219 5.53 16.29 4.81
C LEU A 219 6.86 15.94 5.47
N LEU A 220 6.93 14.79 6.14
CA LEU A 220 8.04 14.45 7.02
C LEU A 220 9.13 13.60 6.36
N ALA A 221 8.80 12.80 5.34
CA ALA A 221 9.80 11.93 4.74
C ALA A 221 10.99 12.69 4.13
N PRO A 222 10.80 13.79 3.36
CA PRO A 222 11.92 14.59 2.91
C PRO A 222 12.75 15.14 4.06
N MET A 223 12.10 15.71 5.09
CA MET A 223 12.80 16.29 6.25
C MET A 223 13.59 15.23 7.04
N ILE A 224 13.00 14.05 7.28
CA ILE A 224 13.66 12.96 8.00
C ILE A 224 14.83 12.42 7.19
N LEU A 225 14.66 12.25 5.88
CA LEU A 225 15.72 11.81 4.99
C LEU A 225 16.90 12.81 4.97
N GLU A 226 16.63 14.10 4.89
CA GLU A 226 17.67 15.14 4.98
C GLU A 226 18.39 15.11 6.32
N LEU A 227 17.68 14.97 7.44
CA LEU A 227 18.27 14.86 8.78
C LEU A 227 19.16 13.61 8.94
N LEU A 228 18.84 12.54 8.22
CA LEU A 228 19.62 11.31 8.19
C LEU A 228 20.76 11.32 7.14
N GLY A 229 20.99 12.47 6.47
CA GLY A 229 22.10 12.65 5.53
C GLY A 229 21.77 12.32 4.06
N TYR A 230 20.47 12.16 3.73
CA TYR A 230 19.98 11.88 2.37
C TYR A 230 19.45 13.18 1.69
N SER A 231 20.19 14.28 1.77
CA SER A 231 19.84 15.54 1.05
C SER A 231 19.86 15.36 -0.46
N VAL A 232 19.00 16.05 -1.19
CA VAL A 232 18.98 16.07 -2.68
C VAL A 232 20.23 16.73 -3.24
#